data_8a08759cbb59a906b0305b3bd9e2b3db
#
_entry.id   8a08759cbb59a906b0305b3bd9e2b3db
#
_cell.length_a   1.000
_cell.length_b   1.000
_cell.length_c   1.000
_cell.angle_alpha   90.00
_cell.angle_beta   90.00
_cell.angle_gamma   90.00
#
_symmetry.space_group_name_H-M   'P 1'
#
loop_
_entity.id
_entity.type
_entity.pdbx_description
1 polymer ?
#
loop_
_entity_poly.entity_id
_entity_poly.type
_entity_poly.pdbx_seq_one_letter_code
_entity_poly.pdbx_strand_id
1 'polypeptide(L)'
;MRIVYALLLVTGVAAVACAPPSVSTGGAVAPVVEDTTARAGIPPGFGSLRQDDIAIRLEPQGLIVRAIPLDESVIRLLTPDSYRALRDLEQSHRRAIETIARRSGGRPPDLWYVSFYGREENARFSPMELVITSGGQDFRPLDVIPLSTGFGEQRLRQRETQSAVYVFPGDIDVDHPLVVTFQGHQSIIWEQLLQRIERERALVRARSSGN
;
A
#
# COMPACT_ATOMS: atom_id res chain seq x y z
N MET A 1 -38.48 -8.33 53.89
CA MET A 1 -37.72 -9.30 54.68
C MET A 1 -36.27 -8.88 54.72
N ARG A 2 -35.83 -8.45 55.89
CA ARG A 2 -34.49 -7.96 56.24
C ARG A 2 -33.48 -9.10 56.16
N ILE A 3 -32.24 -8.87 55.75
CA ILE A 3 -31.07 -9.33 56.49
C ILE A 3 -29.85 -8.50 56.04
N VAL A 4 -29.27 -7.84 57.01
CA VAL A 4 -28.01 -7.06 57.09
C VAL A 4 -26.92 -8.00 57.59
N TYR A 5 -25.70 -7.94 57.11
CA TYR A 5 -24.41 -8.21 57.80
C TYR A 5 -23.33 -7.51 56.94
N ALA A 6 -22.70 -6.49 57.34
CA ALA A 6 -21.76 -6.15 58.41
C ALA A 6 -20.36 -6.74 58.28
N LEU A 7 -19.45 -5.85 58.00
CA LEU A 7 -18.07 -5.60 58.54
C LEU A 7 -16.97 -6.66 58.35
N LEU A 8 -15.84 -6.28 57.75
CA LEU A 8 -14.54 -6.18 58.45
C LEU A 8 -13.47 -5.47 57.61
N LEU A 9 -12.90 -4.46 58.22
CA LEU A 9 -11.71 -3.68 57.85
C LEU A 9 -10.45 -4.53 57.95
N VAL A 10 -9.50 -4.38 57.00
CA VAL A 10 -8.07 -4.53 57.32
C VAL A 10 -7.31 -3.44 56.56
N THR A 11 -6.74 -2.56 57.34
CA THR A 11 -5.80 -1.50 56.96
C THR A 11 -4.41 -2.09 56.75
N GLY A 12 -3.79 -1.82 55.59
CA GLY A 12 -2.39 -2.06 55.32
C GLY A 12 -1.78 -0.86 54.63
N VAL A 13 -1.12 0.02 55.39
CA VAL A 13 -0.35 1.14 54.87
C VAL A 13 1.05 0.64 54.49
N ALA A 14 1.38 0.69 53.19
CA ALA A 14 2.76 0.58 52.73
C ALA A 14 3.15 1.89 52.07
N ALA A 15 3.98 2.66 52.75
CA ALA A 15 4.59 3.88 52.24
C ALA A 15 5.69 3.47 51.25
N VAL A 16 5.48 3.76 49.93
CA VAL A 16 6.52 3.72 48.93
C VAL A 16 6.97 5.14 48.68
N ALA A 17 8.22 5.41 49.04
CA ALA A 17 8.91 6.70 48.80
C ALA A 17 9.11 6.88 47.26
N CYS A 18 8.42 7.87 46.69
CA CYS A 18 8.72 8.37 45.36
C CYS A 18 9.90 9.30 45.44
N ALA A 19 11.03 8.90 44.85
CA ALA A 19 12.11 9.81 44.51
C ALA A 19 11.71 10.58 43.22
N PRO A 20 11.93 11.91 43.16
CA PRO A 20 11.66 12.69 41.95
C PRO A 20 12.70 12.35 40.86
N PRO A 21 12.29 12.21 39.59
CA PRO A 21 13.23 12.08 38.50
C PRO A 21 13.97 13.40 38.28
N SER A 22 15.28 13.34 38.29
CA SER A 22 16.17 14.43 37.90
C SER A 22 15.91 14.81 36.45
N VAL A 23 15.49 16.05 36.26
CA VAL A 23 15.38 16.68 34.93
C VAL A 23 16.76 16.91 34.38
N SER A 24 17.25 16.08 33.50
CA SER A 24 18.41 16.35 32.65
C SER A 24 17.97 17.21 31.48
N THR A 25 18.21 18.52 31.61
CA THR A 25 18.15 19.49 30.51
C THR A 25 19.39 19.30 29.65
N GLY A 26 19.25 18.52 28.58
CA GLY A 26 20.30 18.35 27.58
C GLY A 26 19.64 17.80 26.34
N GLY A 27 19.19 18.69 25.45
CA GLY A 27 18.62 18.35 24.16
C GLY A 27 19.66 17.75 23.22
N ALA A 28 19.96 16.47 23.36
CA ALA A 28 20.51 15.69 22.27
C ALA A 28 19.30 15.02 21.58
N VAL A 29 18.96 15.50 20.40
CA VAL A 29 18.12 14.75 19.47
C VAL A 29 18.82 13.42 19.27
N ALA A 30 18.28 12.36 19.88
CA ALA A 30 18.76 11.02 19.64
C ALA A 30 18.67 10.79 18.14
N PRO A 31 19.75 10.35 17.45
CA PRO A 31 19.64 9.95 16.08
C PRO A 31 18.59 8.83 16.04
N VAL A 32 17.59 8.98 15.16
CA VAL A 32 16.68 7.90 14.81
C VAL A 32 17.61 6.80 14.29
N VAL A 33 17.85 5.79 15.13
CA VAL A 33 18.58 4.59 14.72
C VAL A 33 17.64 3.91 13.72
N GLU A 34 17.81 4.27 12.45
CA GLU A 34 17.21 3.49 11.38
C GLU A 34 17.65 2.04 11.59
N ASP A 35 16.67 1.15 11.64
CA ASP A 35 16.88 -0.28 11.92
C ASP A 35 17.76 -0.90 10.82
N THR A 36 19.06 -0.73 10.96
CA THR A 36 20.09 -1.19 10.01
C THR A 36 20.15 -2.72 9.97
N THR A 37 19.67 -3.38 11.02
CA THR A 37 19.67 -4.85 11.13
C THR A 37 18.64 -5.49 10.21
N ALA A 38 17.47 -4.88 10.01
CA ALA A 38 16.47 -5.39 9.07
C ALA A 38 16.94 -5.29 7.60
N ARG A 39 17.86 -4.36 7.31
CA ARG A 39 18.40 -4.14 5.95
C ARG A 39 19.57 -5.08 5.60
N ALA A 40 20.25 -5.64 6.57
CA ALA A 40 21.43 -6.51 6.35
C ALA A 40 21.12 -7.86 5.66
N GLY A 41 19.84 -8.26 5.61
CA GLY A 41 19.40 -9.51 4.97
C GLY A 41 18.78 -9.36 3.59
N ILE A 42 18.75 -8.16 2.99
CA ILE A 42 18.09 -7.92 1.70
C ILE A 42 19.07 -8.30 0.57
N PRO A 43 18.68 -9.21 -0.36
CA PRO A 43 19.53 -9.57 -1.49
C PRO A 43 19.88 -8.37 -2.37
N PRO A 44 21.06 -8.34 -3.00
CA PRO A 44 21.43 -7.30 -3.96
C PRO A 44 20.36 -7.13 -5.04
N GLY A 45 20.06 -5.90 -5.39
CA GLY A 45 19.08 -5.56 -6.42
C GLY A 45 17.62 -5.47 -5.95
N PHE A 46 17.33 -5.78 -4.67
CA PHE A 46 16.01 -5.59 -4.08
C PHE A 46 15.99 -4.44 -3.07
N GLY A 47 14.81 -3.86 -2.88
CA GLY A 47 14.56 -2.83 -1.89
C GLY A 47 14.06 -3.40 -0.56
N SER A 48 13.70 -2.47 0.33
CA SER A 48 13.15 -2.76 1.66
C SER A 48 11.70 -2.31 1.83
N LEU A 49 11.10 -1.71 0.81
CA LEU A 49 9.74 -1.19 0.88
C LEU A 49 8.71 -2.33 0.95
N ARG A 50 7.60 -2.05 1.59
CA ARG A 50 6.40 -2.90 1.59
C ARG A 50 5.42 -2.41 0.53
N GLN A 51 4.47 -3.24 0.15
CA GLN A 51 3.39 -2.84 -0.77
C GLN A 51 2.65 -1.58 -0.30
N ASP A 52 2.43 -1.44 1.02
CA ASP A 52 1.78 -0.27 1.60
C ASP A 52 2.60 1.02 1.46
N ASP A 53 3.92 0.91 1.34
CA ASP A 53 4.82 2.06 1.21
C ASP A 53 4.75 2.72 -0.18
N ILE A 54 4.22 2.01 -1.18
CA ILE A 54 4.06 2.48 -2.55
C ILE A 54 2.60 2.50 -3.02
N ALA A 55 1.66 2.12 -2.16
CA ALA A 55 0.24 2.08 -2.50
C ALA A 55 -0.38 3.48 -2.47
N ILE A 56 -1.04 3.86 -3.55
CA ILE A 56 -1.93 5.02 -3.58
C ILE A 56 -3.23 4.61 -2.92
N ARG A 57 -3.64 5.35 -1.91
CA ARG A 57 -4.85 5.08 -1.14
C ARG A 57 -5.90 6.13 -1.41
N LEU A 58 -7.14 5.68 -1.64
CA LEU A 58 -8.34 6.49 -1.73
C LEU A 58 -9.39 5.95 -0.76
N GLU A 59 -10.21 6.83 -0.21
CA GLU A 59 -11.27 6.46 0.73
C GLU A 59 -12.63 7.02 0.26
N PRO A 60 -13.20 6.49 -0.83
CA PRO A 60 -14.56 6.81 -1.19
C PRO A 60 -15.52 6.24 -0.15
N GLN A 61 -16.80 6.69 -0.18
CA GLN A 61 -17.77 6.30 0.82
C GLN A 61 -17.87 4.77 0.97
N GLY A 62 -17.69 4.29 2.19
CA GLY A 62 -17.80 2.87 2.52
C GLY A 62 -16.66 1.97 2.04
N LEU A 63 -15.64 2.51 1.36
CA LEU A 63 -14.55 1.76 0.76
C LEU A 63 -13.17 2.29 1.15
N ILE A 64 -12.18 1.41 1.05
CA ILE A 64 -10.77 1.79 0.90
C ILE A 64 -10.29 1.17 -0.40
N VAL A 65 -9.76 1.99 -1.29
CA VAL A 65 -9.15 1.54 -2.54
C VAL A 65 -7.65 1.72 -2.43
N ARG A 66 -6.89 0.70 -2.84
CA ARG A 66 -5.42 0.76 -2.90
C ARG A 66 -5.00 0.39 -4.31
N ALA A 67 -4.20 1.25 -4.93
CA ALA A 67 -3.66 1.06 -6.26
C ALA A 67 -2.13 1.04 -6.21
N ILE A 68 -1.51 0.03 -6.81
CA ILE A 68 -0.06 -0.19 -6.84
C ILE A 68 0.34 -0.43 -8.30
N PRO A 69 1.25 0.39 -8.88
CA PRO A 69 1.78 0.12 -10.20
C PRO A 69 2.61 -1.17 -10.20
N LEU A 70 2.41 -2.03 -11.20
CA LEU A 70 3.21 -3.25 -11.40
C LEU A 70 4.43 -2.97 -12.31
N ASP A 71 4.90 -1.73 -12.29
CA ASP A 71 6.11 -1.33 -13.02
C ASP A 71 7.36 -1.90 -12.35
N GLU A 72 8.24 -2.53 -13.16
CA GLU A 72 9.44 -3.19 -12.66
C GLU A 72 10.38 -2.23 -11.92
N SER A 73 10.48 -0.96 -12.34
CA SER A 73 11.31 0.05 -11.70
C SER A 73 10.84 0.40 -10.28
N VAL A 74 9.55 0.18 -10.00
CA VAL A 74 8.92 0.42 -8.71
C VAL A 74 8.88 -0.85 -7.86
N ILE A 75 8.38 -1.97 -8.40
CA ILE A 75 8.20 -3.18 -7.60
C ILE A 75 9.52 -3.82 -7.17
N ARG A 76 10.63 -3.61 -7.89
CA ARG A 76 11.98 -4.03 -7.45
C ARG A 76 12.45 -3.40 -6.15
N LEU A 77 11.90 -2.27 -5.79
CA LEU A 77 12.22 -1.59 -4.54
C LEU A 77 11.53 -2.20 -3.33
N LEU A 78 10.67 -3.16 -3.56
CA LEU A 78 10.00 -3.92 -2.50
C LEU A 78 10.90 -5.00 -1.92
N THR A 79 10.50 -5.48 -0.74
CA THR A 79 11.09 -6.72 -0.19
C THR A 79 10.92 -7.88 -1.17
N PRO A 80 11.85 -8.87 -1.17
CA PRO A 80 11.81 -9.98 -2.11
C PRO A 80 10.47 -10.73 -2.16
N ASP A 81 9.81 -10.88 -1.01
CA ASP A 81 8.52 -11.59 -0.96
C ASP A 81 7.39 -10.74 -1.58
N SER A 82 7.36 -9.43 -1.28
CA SER A 82 6.40 -8.50 -1.89
C SER A 82 6.60 -8.39 -3.40
N TYR A 83 7.85 -8.33 -3.86
CA TYR A 83 8.18 -8.33 -5.28
C TYR A 83 7.67 -9.60 -5.97
N ARG A 84 8.01 -10.79 -5.43
CA ARG A 84 7.57 -12.07 -6.00
C ARG A 84 6.04 -12.14 -6.09
N ALA A 85 5.34 -11.77 -5.02
CA ALA A 85 3.88 -11.80 -5.00
C ALA A 85 3.27 -10.96 -6.13
N LEU A 86 3.76 -9.72 -6.37
CA LEU A 86 3.25 -8.87 -7.44
C LEU A 86 3.70 -9.35 -8.83
N ARG A 87 4.92 -9.84 -8.97
CA ARG A 87 5.44 -10.38 -10.22
C ARG A 87 4.68 -11.64 -10.67
N ASP A 88 4.33 -12.50 -9.72
CA ASP A 88 3.56 -13.71 -9.98
C ASP A 88 2.15 -13.38 -10.50
N LEU A 89 1.53 -12.26 -10.10
CA LEU A 89 0.26 -11.81 -10.65
C LEU A 89 0.36 -11.54 -12.15
N GLU A 90 1.38 -10.81 -12.60
CA GLU A 90 1.62 -10.57 -14.01
C GLU A 90 1.84 -11.87 -14.79
N GLN A 91 2.71 -12.75 -14.27
CA GLN A 91 3.05 -14.01 -14.92
C GLN A 91 1.84 -14.95 -15.03
N SER A 92 1.05 -15.07 -13.97
CA SER A 92 -0.14 -15.92 -13.93
C SER A 92 -1.22 -15.47 -14.90
N HIS A 93 -1.29 -14.16 -15.20
CA HIS A 93 -2.31 -13.57 -16.07
C HIS A 93 -1.77 -13.13 -17.43
N ARG A 94 -0.52 -13.49 -17.77
CA ARG A 94 0.18 -13.08 -18.98
C ARG A 94 -0.67 -13.24 -20.26
N ARG A 95 -1.32 -14.40 -20.45
CA ARG A 95 -2.14 -14.65 -21.65
C ARG A 95 -3.33 -13.71 -21.78
N ALA A 96 -3.98 -13.38 -20.66
CA ALA A 96 -5.09 -12.43 -20.64
C ALA A 96 -4.58 -11.02 -20.98
N ILE A 97 -3.50 -10.60 -20.35
CA ILE A 97 -2.83 -9.30 -20.58
C ILE A 97 -2.43 -9.15 -22.04
N GLU A 98 -1.75 -10.15 -22.63
CA GLU A 98 -1.35 -10.14 -24.05
C GLU A 98 -2.54 -10.07 -25.00
N THR A 99 -3.65 -10.71 -24.63
CA THR A 99 -4.89 -10.67 -25.44
C THR A 99 -5.50 -9.27 -25.43
N ILE A 100 -5.54 -8.62 -24.28
CA ILE A 100 -6.02 -7.24 -24.12
C ILE A 100 -5.10 -6.28 -24.90
N ALA A 101 -3.78 -6.39 -24.71
CA ALA A 101 -2.79 -5.57 -25.41
C ALA A 101 -2.93 -5.65 -26.94
N ARG A 102 -3.10 -6.85 -27.50
CA ARG A 102 -3.31 -7.01 -28.96
C ARG A 102 -4.57 -6.31 -29.47
N ARG A 103 -5.66 -6.32 -28.69
CA ARG A 103 -6.91 -5.62 -29.05
C ARG A 103 -6.77 -4.10 -29.02
N SER A 104 -5.84 -3.60 -28.23
CA SER A 104 -5.62 -2.16 -27.99
C SER A 104 -4.47 -1.57 -28.79
N GLY A 105 -4.04 -2.21 -29.89
CA GLY A 105 -2.99 -1.70 -30.77
C GLY A 105 -1.59 -2.29 -30.53
N GLY A 106 -1.45 -3.31 -29.69
CA GLY A 106 -0.22 -4.10 -29.52
C GLY A 106 0.92 -3.43 -28.75
N ARG A 107 0.70 -2.24 -28.18
CA ARG A 107 1.67 -1.63 -27.26
C ARG A 107 1.69 -2.39 -25.93
N PRO A 108 2.85 -2.45 -25.24
CA PRO A 108 2.88 -2.95 -23.88
C PRO A 108 1.93 -2.13 -22.99
N PRO A 109 1.02 -2.76 -22.28
CA PRO A 109 0.12 -2.05 -21.37
C PRO A 109 0.80 -1.77 -20.04
N ASP A 110 0.34 -0.75 -19.33
CA ASP A 110 0.68 -0.50 -17.95
C ASP A 110 -0.26 -1.30 -17.03
N LEU A 111 0.33 -1.99 -16.08
CA LEU A 111 -0.41 -2.86 -15.17
C LEU A 111 -0.46 -2.27 -13.77
N TRP A 112 -1.62 -2.40 -13.13
CA TRP A 112 -1.81 -1.95 -11.76
C TRP A 112 -2.54 -3.02 -10.94
N TYR A 113 -2.02 -3.32 -9.77
CA TYR A 113 -2.76 -4.10 -8.79
C TYR A 113 -3.68 -3.17 -8.01
N VAL A 114 -4.98 -3.47 -8.00
CA VAL A 114 -5.97 -2.68 -7.28
C VAL A 114 -6.75 -3.57 -6.34
N SER A 115 -6.87 -3.14 -5.08
CA SER A 115 -7.68 -3.81 -4.08
C SER A 115 -8.72 -2.87 -3.50
N PHE A 116 -9.90 -3.42 -3.23
CA PHE A 116 -11.06 -2.76 -2.66
C PHE A 116 -11.38 -3.42 -1.33
N TYR A 117 -11.41 -2.65 -0.26
CA TYR A 117 -11.77 -3.11 1.06
C TYR A 117 -13.08 -2.46 1.50
N GLY A 118 -14.09 -3.27 1.86
CA GLY A 118 -15.38 -2.80 2.36
C GLY A 118 -15.29 -2.36 3.81
N ARG A 119 -15.48 -1.07 4.08
CA ARG A 119 -15.60 -0.53 5.44
C ARG A 119 -17.01 -0.71 5.99
N GLU A 120 -17.99 -0.68 5.10
CA GLU A 120 -19.42 -0.80 5.39
C GLU A 120 -20.00 -2.04 4.72
N GLU A 121 -21.15 -2.48 5.20
CA GLU A 121 -21.86 -3.57 4.57
C GLU A 121 -22.46 -3.13 3.22
N ASN A 122 -22.38 -4.01 2.22
CA ASN A 122 -22.88 -3.73 0.87
C ASN A 122 -22.19 -2.54 0.17
N ALA A 123 -20.94 -2.22 0.52
CA ALA A 123 -20.16 -1.23 -0.19
C ALA A 123 -20.05 -1.59 -1.68
N ARG A 124 -20.34 -0.63 -2.56
CA ARG A 124 -20.35 -0.84 -4.02
C ARG A 124 -19.16 -0.13 -4.66
N PHE A 125 -18.65 -0.73 -5.72
CA PHE A 125 -17.59 -0.12 -6.53
C PHE A 125 -17.81 -0.39 -8.01
N SER A 126 -17.39 0.56 -8.84
CA SER A 126 -17.42 0.43 -10.30
C SER A 126 -15.98 0.32 -10.81
N PRO A 127 -15.49 -0.88 -11.17
CA PRO A 127 -14.08 -1.07 -11.50
C PRO A 127 -13.56 -0.12 -12.58
N MET A 128 -14.37 0.18 -13.60
CA MET A 128 -13.98 1.01 -14.75
C MET A 128 -13.93 2.51 -14.44
N GLU A 129 -14.29 2.93 -13.22
CA GLU A 129 -14.23 4.36 -12.82
C GLU A 129 -12.87 4.79 -12.28
N LEU A 130 -11.89 3.88 -12.21
CA LEU A 130 -10.53 4.23 -11.85
C LEU A 130 -9.87 4.99 -13.02
N VAL A 131 -9.38 6.19 -12.74
CA VAL A 131 -8.66 7.02 -13.71
C VAL A 131 -7.30 7.38 -13.13
N ILE A 132 -6.27 7.30 -13.96
CA ILE A 132 -4.93 7.75 -13.63
C ILE A 132 -4.60 8.92 -14.55
N THR A 133 -4.30 10.07 -13.96
CA THR A 133 -3.83 11.25 -14.72
C THR A 133 -2.32 11.32 -14.61
N SER A 134 -1.62 11.26 -15.74
CA SER A 134 -0.17 11.36 -15.88
C SER A 134 0.16 12.37 -16.95
N GLY A 135 1.07 13.32 -16.68
CA GLY A 135 1.45 14.35 -17.64
C GLY A 135 0.29 15.19 -18.17
N GLY A 136 -0.79 15.33 -17.41
CA GLY A 136 -2.01 16.04 -17.81
C GLY A 136 -2.95 15.24 -18.71
N GLN A 137 -2.67 13.96 -18.96
CA GLN A 137 -3.52 13.05 -19.71
C GLN A 137 -4.21 12.05 -18.79
N ASP A 138 -5.49 11.79 -19.06
CA ASP A 138 -6.29 10.81 -18.32
C ASP A 138 -6.21 9.43 -18.99
N PHE A 139 -5.81 8.43 -18.20
CA PHE A 139 -5.77 7.04 -18.59
C PHE A 139 -6.91 6.28 -17.91
N ARG A 140 -7.71 5.59 -18.70
CA ARG A 140 -8.77 4.71 -18.23
C ARG A 140 -8.38 3.25 -18.49
N PRO A 141 -8.83 2.30 -17.65
CA PRO A 141 -8.55 0.90 -17.88
C PRO A 141 -9.07 0.43 -19.24
N LEU A 142 -8.25 -0.30 -19.98
CA LEU A 142 -8.66 -1.05 -21.17
C LEU A 142 -9.50 -2.26 -20.76
N ASP A 143 -9.12 -2.90 -19.65
CA ASP A 143 -9.79 -4.07 -19.11
C ASP A 143 -9.37 -4.28 -17.64
N VAL A 144 -10.10 -5.12 -16.94
CA VAL A 144 -9.86 -5.49 -15.54
C VAL A 144 -9.89 -7.02 -15.41
N ILE A 145 -8.82 -7.60 -14.89
CA ILE A 145 -8.67 -9.05 -14.68
C ILE A 145 -8.94 -9.34 -13.19
N PRO A 146 -10.10 -9.91 -12.83
CA PRO A 146 -10.42 -10.24 -11.45
C PRO A 146 -9.45 -11.27 -10.84
N LEU A 147 -9.02 -11.04 -9.61
CA LEU A 147 -8.23 -11.97 -8.80
C LEU A 147 -9.08 -12.64 -7.72
N SER A 148 -10.14 -11.98 -7.30
CA SER A 148 -11.06 -12.48 -6.27
C SER A 148 -12.32 -13.03 -6.90
N THR A 149 -12.82 -14.15 -6.36
CA THR A 149 -14.17 -14.65 -6.65
C THR A 149 -15.19 -13.63 -6.15
N GLY A 150 -16.23 -13.33 -6.90
CA GLY A 150 -17.21 -12.31 -6.50
C GLY A 150 -16.89 -10.88 -6.96
N PHE A 151 -15.71 -10.62 -7.53
CA PHE A 151 -15.37 -9.29 -8.06
C PHE A 151 -16.39 -8.78 -9.08
N GLY A 152 -16.98 -9.68 -9.85
CA GLY A 152 -18.03 -9.36 -10.82
C GLY A 152 -19.33 -8.85 -10.20
N GLU A 153 -19.59 -9.11 -8.93
CA GLU A 153 -20.75 -8.58 -8.22
C GLU A 153 -20.63 -7.09 -7.92
N GLN A 154 -19.42 -6.54 -7.97
CA GLN A 154 -19.09 -5.12 -7.72
C GLN A 154 -19.62 -4.64 -6.36
N ARG A 155 -19.62 -5.54 -5.39
CA ARG A 155 -20.13 -5.32 -4.04
C ARG A 155 -19.28 -6.08 -3.03
N LEU A 156 -19.04 -5.44 -1.89
CA LEU A 156 -18.27 -5.97 -0.78
C LEU A 156 -19.11 -6.06 0.47
N ARG A 157 -18.91 -7.12 1.22
CA ARG A 157 -19.33 -7.18 2.62
C ARG A 157 -18.41 -6.33 3.49
N GLN A 158 -18.85 -6.04 4.69
CA GLN A 158 -17.98 -5.38 5.65
C GLN A 158 -16.72 -6.23 5.91
N ARG A 159 -15.54 -5.60 5.88
CA ARG A 159 -14.21 -6.23 6.04
C ARG A 159 -13.83 -7.22 4.93
N GLU A 160 -14.57 -7.29 3.87
CA GLU A 160 -14.20 -8.05 2.70
C GLU A 160 -13.20 -7.27 1.84
N THR A 161 -12.24 -8.00 1.26
CA THR A 161 -11.31 -7.46 0.27
C THR A 161 -11.48 -8.20 -1.04
N GLN A 162 -11.65 -7.45 -2.11
CA GLN A 162 -11.57 -7.98 -3.48
C GLN A 162 -10.48 -7.25 -4.25
N SER A 163 -9.88 -7.92 -5.21
CA SER A 163 -8.76 -7.35 -5.98
C SER A 163 -8.78 -7.78 -7.44
N ALA A 164 -8.08 -6.99 -8.25
CA ALA A 164 -7.93 -7.23 -9.67
C ALA A 164 -6.60 -6.66 -10.18
N VAL A 165 -6.16 -7.16 -11.34
CA VAL A 165 -5.14 -6.50 -12.16
C VAL A 165 -5.85 -5.62 -13.18
N TYR A 166 -5.53 -4.35 -13.17
CA TYR A 166 -6.00 -3.36 -14.12
C TYR A 166 -5.00 -3.23 -15.25
N VAL A 167 -5.51 -3.24 -16.46
CA VAL A 167 -4.73 -3.11 -17.69
C VAL A 167 -5.02 -1.75 -18.29
N PHE A 168 -4.04 -0.85 -18.27
CA PHE A 168 -4.14 0.48 -18.85
C PHE A 168 -3.44 0.54 -20.21
N PRO A 169 -3.73 1.56 -21.05
CA PRO A 169 -2.87 1.88 -22.17
C PRO A 169 -1.45 2.14 -21.66
N GLY A 170 -0.41 1.77 -22.41
CA GLY A 170 0.96 2.16 -22.09
C GLY A 170 1.12 3.69 -22.14
N ASP A 171 2.18 4.20 -21.51
CA ASP A 171 2.56 5.62 -21.42
C ASP A 171 2.14 6.32 -20.08
N ILE A 172 1.76 5.57 -19.04
CA ILE A 172 1.64 6.13 -17.69
C ILE A 172 3.05 6.26 -17.10
N ASP A 173 3.50 7.48 -16.90
CA ASP A 173 4.84 7.75 -16.36
C ASP A 173 4.82 7.71 -14.82
N VAL A 174 5.30 6.61 -14.26
CA VAL A 174 5.37 6.40 -12.80
C VAL A 174 6.55 7.13 -12.14
N ASP A 175 7.46 7.72 -12.93
CA ASP A 175 8.60 8.50 -12.42
C ASP A 175 8.25 9.98 -12.22
N HIS A 176 7.03 10.38 -12.59
CA HIS A 176 6.49 11.72 -12.42
C HIS A 176 5.22 11.75 -11.57
N PRO A 177 4.80 12.92 -11.06
CA PRO A 177 3.58 13.05 -10.29
C PRO A 177 2.35 12.50 -11.02
N LEU A 178 1.58 11.69 -10.30
CA LEU A 178 0.33 11.10 -10.75
C LEU A 178 -0.83 11.55 -9.88
N VAL A 179 -2.00 11.63 -10.49
CA VAL A 179 -3.27 11.76 -9.77
C VAL A 179 -4.10 10.52 -10.04
N VAL A 180 -4.53 9.84 -8.98
CA VAL A 180 -5.46 8.73 -9.10
C VAL A 180 -6.82 9.17 -8.65
N THR A 181 -7.83 8.95 -9.49
CA THR A 181 -9.24 9.31 -9.23
C THR A 181 -10.10 8.05 -9.24
N PHE A 182 -10.97 7.92 -8.25
CA PHE A 182 -11.95 6.84 -8.20
C PHE A 182 -13.25 7.36 -7.57
N GLN A 183 -14.37 7.20 -8.27
CA GLN A 183 -15.71 7.65 -7.81
C GLN A 183 -15.71 9.08 -7.26
N GLY A 184 -15.06 10.00 -7.97
CA GLY A 184 -14.98 11.41 -7.60
C GLY A 184 -13.97 11.75 -6.49
N HIS A 185 -13.32 10.74 -5.89
CA HIS A 185 -12.25 10.96 -4.91
C HIS A 185 -10.91 10.95 -5.62
N GLN A 186 -10.05 11.92 -5.28
CA GLN A 186 -8.72 12.07 -5.87
C GLN A 186 -7.64 11.87 -4.82
N SER A 187 -6.52 11.28 -5.24
CA SER A 187 -5.30 11.16 -4.45
C SER A 187 -4.12 11.69 -5.24
N ILE A 188 -3.39 12.64 -4.67
CA ILE A 188 -2.16 13.21 -5.20
C ILE A 188 -0.93 12.72 -4.42
N ILE A 189 -1.11 11.69 -3.59
CA ILE A 189 -0.07 11.20 -2.67
C ILE A 189 1.19 10.67 -3.40
N TRP A 190 1.06 10.38 -4.71
CA TRP A 190 2.15 9.81 -5.49
C TRP A 190 3.41 10.66 -5.47
N GLU A 191 3.32 11.97 -5.48
CA GLU A 191 4.48 12.85 -5.35
C GLU A 191 5.28 12.59 -4.06
N GLN A 192 4.59 12.36 -2.95
CA GLN A 192 5.26 12.00 -1.68
C GLN A 192 5.82 10.57 -1.72
N LEU A 193 5.14 9.65 -2.39
CA LEU A 193 5.61 8.28 -2.58
C LEU A 193 6.85 8.27 -3.47
N LEU A 194 6.92 9.09 -4.52
CA LEU A 194 8.11 9.25 -5.37
C LEU A 194 9.35 9.61 -4.56
N GLN A 195 9.26 10.52 -3.61
CA GLN A 195 10.40 10.87 -2.75
C GLN A 195 10.90 9.67 -1.94
N ARG A 196 10.01 8.77 -1.52
CA ARG A 196 10.37 7.53 -0.83
C ARG A 196 10.98 6.52 -1.81
N ILE A 197 10.39 6.37 -2.99
CA ILE A 197 10.87 5.52 -4.08
C ILE A 197 12.29 5.93 -4.48
N GLU A 198 12.54 7.21 -4.70
CA GLU A 198 13.88 7.71 -5.08
C GLU A 198 14.93 7.45 -3.98
N ARG A 199 14.58 7.65 -2.72
CA ARG A 199 15.49 7.31 -1.62
C ARG A 199 15.84 5.83 -1.61
N GLU A 200 14.85 4.95 -1.80
CA GLU A 200 15.11 3.50 -1.84
C GLU A 200 15.90 3.11 -3.09
N ARG A 201 15.64 3.72 -4.25
CA ARG A 201 16.46 3.53 -5.47
C ARG A 201 17.94 3.84 -5.22
N ALA A 202 18.22 4.96 -4.55
CA ALA A 202 19.59 5.33 -4.17
C ALA A 202 20.24 4.28 -3.25
N LEU A 203 19.50 3.78 -2.26
CA LEU A 203 19.97 2.73 -1.34
C LEU A 203 20.24 1.40 -2.07
N VAL A 204 19.37 0.99 -2.98
CA VAL A 204 19.55 -0.22 -3.78
C VAL A 204 20.81 -0.11 -4.66
N ARG A 205 21.01 1.03 -5.33
CA ARG A 205 22.22 1.30 -6.13
C ARG A 205 23.48 1.26 -5.29
N ALA A 206 23.49 1.89 -4.11
CA ALA A 206 24.65 1.89 -3.22
C ALA A 206 25.01 0.49 -2.75
N ARG A 207 24.02 -0.38 -2.43
CA ARG A 207 24.24 -1.78 -2.08
C ARG A 207 24.80 -2.61 -3.23
N SER A 208 24.37 -2.33 -4.46
CA SER A 208 24.82 -3.05 -5.64
C SER A 208 26.23 -2.64 -6.09
N SER A 209 26.69 -1.43 -5.74
CA SER A 209 28.01 -0.90 -6.10
C SER A 209 29.09 -1.25 -5.06
N GLY A 210 28.71 -1.68 -3.86
CA GLY A 210 29.61 -2.02 -2.77
C GLY A 210 29.98 -3.51 -2.66
N ASN A 211 29.53 -4.34 -3.59
CA ASN A 211 29.90 -5.74 -3.78
C ASN A 211 30.78 -5.89 -5.01
#